data_953cb7a8415028a34228f2ddb204eba1
#
_entry.id   953cb7a8415028a34228f2ddb204eba1
#
_cell.length_a   1.000
_cell.length_b   1.000
_cell.length_c   1.000
_cell.angle_alpha   90.00
_cell.angle_beta   90.00
_cell.angle_gamma   90.00
#
_symmetry.space_group_name_H-M   'P 1'
#
loop_
_entity.id
_entity.type
_entity.pdbx_description
1 polymer ?
#
loop_
_entity_poly.entity_id
_entity_poly.type
_entity_poly.pdbx_seq_one_letter_code
_entity_poly.pdbx_strand_id
1 'polypeptide(L)'
;MNEGHAAFLTLERTSRLVRGEGLPFEAAREYVAATTLFTTHTPVPAGHDRFAEDLVRRYFGDAEEWVGLPWDRFFALGQASGGTAEFNMTYLAMHFAGYVNGVSKLHGLASQKLLHAFWPGLLENEVPIAAVTNGVHLATWTHPGVTRLLRGNDETVRPADFANAAKIPAPDLWRVHQGNKALLL
;
A
#
# COMPACT_ATOMS: atom_id res chain seq x y z
N MET A 1 -2.03 7.51 0.92
CA MET A 1 -2.17 6.91 -0.43
C MET A 1 -2.12 5.40 -0.29
N ASN A 2 -3.06 4.70 -0.89
CA ASN A 2 -3.23 3.26 -0.76
C ASN A 2 -2.96 2.59 -2.10
N GLU A 3 -1.94 1.74 -2.17
CA GLU A 3 -1.41 1.08 -3.37
C GLU A 3 -0.94 2.02 -4.50
N GLY A 4 -0.18 1.45 -5.45
CA GLY A 4 0.39 2.21 -6.56
C GLY A 4 -0.64 2.84 -7.50
N HIS A 5 -1.81 2.19 -7.71
CA HIS A 5 -2.85 2.73 -8.59
C HIS A 5 -3.36 4.12 -8.18
N ALA A 6 -3.19 4.52 -6.93
CA ALA A 6 -3.54 5.86 -6.45
C ALA A 6 -2.45 6.92 -6.69
N ALA A 7 -1.29 6.54 -7.26
CA ALA A 7 -0.12 7.42 -7.32
C ALA A 7 -0.31 8.65 -8.22
N PHE A 8 -1.16 8.61 -9.24
CA PHE A 8 -1.46 9.77 -10.08
C PHE A 8 -2.05 10.96 -9.29
N LEU A 9 -2.66 10.70 -8.12
CA LEU A 9 -3.08 11.77 -7.21
C LEU A 9 -1.90 12.70 -6.83
N THR A 10 -0.71 12.15 -6.68
CA THR A 10 0.47 12.95 -6.30
C THR A 10 0.90 13.89 -7.43
N LEU A 11 0.79 13.47 -8.67
CA LEU A 11 1.06 14.31 -9.84
C LEU A 11 0.05 15.46 -9.92
N GLU A 12 -1.24 15.20 -9.71
CA GLU A 12 -2.27 16.24 -9.69
C GLU A 12 -2.00 17.25 -8.56
N ARG A 13 -1.65 16.79 -7.35
CA ARG A 13 -1.29 17.68 -6.25
C ARG A 13 -0.07 18.54 -6.59
N THR A 14 0.95 17.94 -7.22
CA THR A 14 2.16 18.65 -7.66
C THR A 14 1.82 19.70 -8.72
N SER A 15 1.00 19.33 -9.72
CA SER A 15 0.54 20.24 -10.76
C SER A 15 -0.17 21.47 -10.19
N ARG A 16 -1.04 21.28 -9.20
CA ARG A 16 -1.72 22.41 -8.53
C ARG A 16 -0.74 23.36 -7.85
N LEU A 17 0.30 22.86 -7.23
CA LEU A 17 1.33 23.70 -6.60
C LEU A 17 2.20 24.40 -7.64
N VAL A 18 2.57 23.72 -8.72
CA VAL A 18 3.37 24.33 -9.81
C VAL A 18 2.58 25.40 -10.53
N ARG A 19 1.35 25.09 -10.98
CA ARG A 19 0.53 25.99 -11.80
C ARG A 19 -0.22 27.03 -10.99
N GLY A 20 -0.70 26.67 -9.79
CA GLY A 20 -1.51 27.56 -8.94
C GLY A 20 -0.67 28.47 -8.05
N GLU A 21 0.39 27.92 -7.47
CA GLU A 21 1.25 28.64 -6.51
C GLU A 21 2.60 29.08 -7.10
N GLY A 22 2.90 28.69 -8.35
CA GLY A 22 4.15 29.04 -9.02
C GLY A 22 5.38 28.37 -8.42
N LEU A 23 5.23 27.25 -7.70
CA LEU A 23 6.38 26.54 -7.12
C LEU A 23 7.17 25.80 -8.20
N PRO A 24 8.50 25.77 -8.13
CA PRO A 24 9.27 24.87 -8.95
C PRO A 24 8.94 23.40 -8.60
N PHE A 25 9.04 22.51 -9.57
CA PHE A 25 8.67 21.09 -9.40
C PHE A 25 9.29 20.44 -8.15
N GLU A 26 10.58 20.68 -7.89
CA GLU A 26 11.27 20.06 -6.76
C GLU A 26 10.65 20.48 -5.40
N ALA A 27 10.32 21.75 -5.25
CA ALA A 27 9.66 22.25 -4.04
C ALA A 27 8.24 21.70 -3.90
N ALA A 28 7.48 21.62 -5.00
CA ALA A 28 6.16 21.03 -5.02
C ALA A 28 6.20 19.53 -4.68
N ARG A 29 7.17 18.79 -5.23
CA ARG A 29 7.40 17.38 -4.94
C ARG A 29 7.71 17.16 -3.45
N GLU A 30 8.63 17.92 -2.88
CA GLU A 30 8.96 17.83 -1.45
C GLU A 30 7.75 18.11 -0.56
N TYR A 31 6.95 19.11 -0.88
CA TYR A 31 5.72 19.40 -0.15
C TYR A 31 4.74 18.22 -0.22
N VAL A 32 4.53 17.65 -1.42
CA VAL A 32 3.64 16.50 -1.61
C VAL A 32 4.17 15.29 -0.86
N ALA A 33 5.48 15.02 -0.94
CA ALA A 33 6.11 13.89 -0.24
C ALA A 33 5.97 14.03 1.29
N ALA A 34 6.27 15.20 1.85
CA ALA A 34 6.16 15.46 3.29
C ALA A 34 4.74 15.26 3.85
N THR A 35 3.73 15.35 2.99
CA THR A 35 2.31 15.22 3.35
C THR A 35 1.65 13.94 2.81
N THR A 36 2.45 12.98 2.35
CA THR A 36 1.96 11.71 1.78
C THR A 36 2.57 10.51 2.49
N LEU A 37 1.71 9.63 2.96
CA LEU A 37 2.04 8.27 3.38
C LEU A 37 1.62 7.30 2.27
N PHE A 38 2.50 6.39 1.88
CA PHE A 38 2.20 5.30 0.95
C PHE A 38 2.09 3.96 1.69
N THR A 39 0.94 3.30 1.58
CA THR A 39 0.72 1.97 2.14
C THR A 39 0.59 0.96 1.00
N THR A 40 1.49 -0.02 0.96
CA THR A 40 1.39 -1.16 0.03
C THR A 40 0.81 -2.39 0.73
N HIS A 41 -0.01 -3.14 0.00
CA HIS A 41 -0.64 -4.38 0.46
C HIS A 41 -0.19 -5.60 -0.36
N THR A 42 0.50 -5.37 -1.48
CA THR A 42 0.80 -6.41 -2.47
C THR A 42 2.26 -6.87 -2.36
N PRO A 43 2.51 -8.13 -1.92
CA PRO A 43 3.86 -8.65 -1.72
C PRO A 43 4.46 -9.36 -2.94
N VAL A 44 3.88 -9.16 -4.13
CA VAL A 44 4.30 -9.84 -5.36
C VAL A 44 4.46 -8.87 -6.54
N PRO A 45 5.47 -9.07 -7.43
CA PRO A 45 5.74 -8.16 -8.55
C PRO A 45 4.55 -7.95 -9.50
N ALA A 46 3.74 -8.98 -9.71
CA ALA A 46 2.61 -8.93 -10.63
C ALA A 46 1.46 -8.02 -10.18
N GLY A 47 1.44 -7.61 -8.91
CA GLY A 47 0.43 -6.69 -8.37
C GLY A 47 0.81 -5.20 -8.48
N HIS A 48 1.96 -4.88 -9.07
CA HIS A 48 2.41 -3.51 -9.27
C HIS A 48 2.16 -3.11 -10.74
N ASP A 49 1.18 -2.22 -10.94
CA ASP A 49 0.82 -1.73 -12.27
C ASP A 49 2.02 -1.13 -13.00
N ARG A 50 2.21 -1.55 -14.25
CA ARG A 50 3.27 -1.09 -15.13
C ARG A 50 2.70 -0.75 -16.48
N PHE A 51 3.19 0.33 -17.06
CA PHE A 51 2.74 0.85 -18.34
C PHE A 51 3.93 1.06 -19.28
N ALA A 52 3.75 0.68 -20.55
CA ALA A 52 4.70 0.97 -21.59
C ALA A 52 4.80 2.49 -21.83
N GLU A 53 5.98 2.97 -22.27
CA GLU A 53 6.27 4.39 -22.43
C GLU A 53 5.28 5.08 -23.40
N ASP A 54 4.94 4.43 -24.51
CA ASP A 54 4.02 4.97 -25.51
C ASP A 54 2.62 5.22 -24.93
N LEU A 55 2.16 4.33 -24.05
CA LEU A 55 0.89 4.50 -23.36
C LEU A 55 0.93 5.68 -22.39
N VAL A 56 1.99 5.78 -21.57
CA VAL A 56 2.17 6.90 -20.63
C VAL A 56 2.29 8.22 -21.40
N ARG A 57 3.05 8.25 -22.49
CA ARG A 57 3.23 9.43 -23.33
C ARG A 57 1.91 9.90 -23.96
N ARG A 58 1.02 8.99 -24.32
CA ARG A 58 -0.31 9.35 -24.86
C ARG A 58 -1.14 10.19 -23.91
N TYR A 59 -1.02 9.95 -22.60
CA TYR A 59 -1.84 10.65 -21.58
C TYR A 59 -1.08 11.76 -20.85
N PHE A 60 0.24 11.75 -20.87
CA PHE A 60 1.08 12.65 -20.08
C PHE A 60 2.20 13.30 -20.92
N GLY A 61 2.09 13.27 -22.25
CA GLY A 61 3.13 13.80 -23.14
C GLY A 61 3.37 15.32 -23.00
N ASP A 62 2.42 16.04 -22.43
CA ASP A 62 2.46 17.45 -22.11
C ASP A 62 2.90 17.74 -20.65
N ALA A 63 3.55 16.79 -19.98
CA ALA A 63 3.95 16.90 -18.58
C ALA A 63 4.79 18.17 -18.28
N GLU A 64 5.57 18.65 -19.22
CA GLU A 64 6.33 19.90 -19.07
C GLU A 64 5.44 21.11 -18.85
N GLU A 65 4.25 21.16 -19.47
CA GLU A 65 3.31 22.27 -19.34
C GLU A 65 2.59 22.29 -17.98
N TRP A 66 2.35 21.12 -17.38
CA TRP A 66 1.52 21.06 -16.17
C TRP A 66 2.26 20.68 -14.88
N VAL A 67 3.42 20.01 -14.95
CA VAL A 67 4.30 19.77 -13.77
C VAL A 67 5.68 20.41 -13.90
N GLY A 68 6.02 21.00 -15.05
CA GLY A 68 7.31 21.64 -15.25
C GLY A 68 8.48 20.67 -15.43
N LEU A 69 8.22 19.42 -15.86
CA LEU A 69 9.23 18.42 -16.09
C LEU A 69 9.34 18.04 -17.57
N PRO A 70 10.52 18.06 -18.18
CA PRO A 70 10.75 17.45 -19.48
C PRO A 70 10.46 15.93 -19.41
N TRP A 71 10.07 15.36 -20.55
CA TRP A 71 9.58 13.98 -20.63
C TRP A 71 10.46 12.95 -19.95
N ASP A 72 11.75 12.96 -20.19
CA ASP A 72 12.69 11.96 -19.66
C ASP A 72 12.70 11.97 -18.12
N ARG A 73 12.65 13.15 -17.51
CA ARG A 73 12.55 13.30 -16.06
C ARG A 73 11.20 12.88 -15.52
N PHE A 74 10.12 13.16 -16.26
CA PHE A 74 8.78 12.71 -15.88
C PHE A 74 8.69 11.19 -15.92
N PHE A 75 9.14 10.56 -17.00
CA PHE A 75 9.10 9.10 -17.14
C PHE A 75 9.97 8.39 -16.09
N ALA A 76 11.10 8.99 -15.72
CA ALA A 76 11.98 8.49 -14.66
C ALA A 76 11.29 8.39 -13.28
N LEU A 77 10.22 9.14 -13.01
CA LEU A 77 9.45 9.03 -11.77
C LEU A 77 8.77 7.64 -11.60
N GLY A 78 8.53 6.93 -12.68
CA GLY A 78 8.01 5.57 -12.65
C GLY A 78 9.09 4.49 -12.75
N GLN A 79 10.37 4.83 -12.59
CA GLN A 79 11.48 3.90 -12.76
C GLN A 79 12.28 3.69 -11.48
N ALA A 80 12.87 2.50 -11.34
CA ALA A 80 13.92 2.26 -10.35
C ALA A 80 15.26 2.81 -10.87
N SER A 81 16.25 2.90 -9.98
CA SER A 81 17.62 3.23 -10.35
C SER A 81 18.16 2.28 -11.44
N GLY A 82 18.64 2.84 -12.54
CA GLY A 82 19.10 2.07 -13.69
C GLY A 82 18.12 2.01 -14.87
N GLY A 83 16.92 2.58 -14.71
CA GLY A 83 15.89 2.64 -15.74
C GLY A 83 15.24 1.29 -16.05
N THR A 84 14.02 1.33 -16.52
CA THR A 84 13.29 0.19 -17.09
C THR A 84 12.52 0.67 -18.30
N ALA A 85 12.10 -0.24 -19.18
CA ALA A 85 11.28 0.13 -20.32
C ALA A 85 9.82 0.48 -19.94
N GLU A 86 9.45 0.34 -18.67
CA GLU A 86 8.10 0.49 -18.17
C GLU A 86 8.02 1.52 -17.04
N PHE A 87 6.90 2.22 -16.98
CA PHE A 87 6.53 3.13 -15.92
C PHE A 87 5.77 2.34 -14.83
N ASN A 88 6.34 2.26 -13.64
CA ASN A 88 5.78 1.52 -12.50
C ASN A 88 5.09 2.49 -11.52
N MET A 89 3.81 2.26 -11.27
CA MET A 89 2.99 3.09 -10.39
C MET A 89 3.46 3.07 -8.92
N THR A 90 4.07 1.98 -8.48
CA THR A 90 4.63 1.90 -7.12
C THR A 90 5.87 2.76 -6.97
N TYR A 91 6.72 2.81 -8.00
CA TYR A 91 7.88 3.70 -7.99
C TYR A 91 7.45 5.17 -8.02
N LEU A 92 6.45 5.52 -8.84
CA LEU A 92 5.84 6.85 -8.78
C LEU A 92 5.37 7.17 -7.36
N ALA A 93 4.63 6.24 -6.72
CA ALA A 93 4.15 6.41 -5.35
C ALA A 93 5.29 6.69 -4.36
N MET A 94 6.40 5.97 -4.47
CA MET A 94 7.55 6.10 -3.58
C MET A 94 8.31 7.43 -3.79
N HIS A 95 8.38 7.95 -5.01
CA HIS A 95 8.96 9.26 -5.28
C HIS A 95 8.22 10.43 -4.61
N PHE A 96 6.93 10.22 -4.28
CA PHE A 96 6.06 11.23 -3.68
C PHE A 96 5.55 10.86 -2.29
N ALA A 97 6.20 9.96 -1.59
CA ALA A 97 5.85 9.58 -0.23
C ALA A 97 7.01 9.81 0.73
N GLY A 98 6.77 10.59 1.79
CA GLY A 98 7.72 10.76 2.88
C GLY A 98 7.81 9.52 3.78
N TYR A 99 6.76 8.70 3.79
CA TYR A 99 6.70 7.45 4.56
C TYR A 99 6.08 6.34 3.72
N VAL A 100 6.67 5.14 3.83
CA VAL A 100 6.18 3.93 3.17
C VAL A 100 5.97 2.84 4.21
N ASN A 101 4.85 2.13 4.16
CA ASN A 101 4.63 0.98 5.03
C ASN A 101 3.95 -0.19 4.34
N GLY A 102 4.31 -1.40 4.79
CA GLY A 102 3.55 -2.62 4.60
C GLY A 102 2.55 -2.85 5.75
N VAL A 103 1.61 -3.77 5.57
CA VAL A 103 0.44 -3.96 6.46
C VAL A 103 0.61 -5.06 7.50
N SER A 104 1.79 -5.61 7.66
CA SER A 104 2.20 -6.51 8.75
C SER A 104 3.73 -6.58 8.80
N LYS A 105 4.29 -7.12 9.89
CA LYS A 105 5.76 -7.31 10.00
C LYS A 105 6.31 -8.16 8.85
N LEU A 106 5.68 -9.29 8.54
CA LEU A 106 6.09 -10.16 7.43
C LEU A 106 5.97 -9.46 6.08
N HIS A 107 4.88 -8.71 5.87
CA HIS A 107 4.67 -7.95 4.65
C HIS A 107 5.70 -6.82 4.50
N GLY A 108 6.06 -6.12 5.58
CA GLY A 108 7.12 -5.11 5.57
C GLY A 108 8.45 -5.68 5.08
N LEU A 109 8.88 -6.83 5.64
CA LEU A 109 10.11 -7.51 5.19
C LEU A 109 10.04 -7.96 3.73
N ALA A 110 8.90 -8.50 3.28
CA ALA A 110 8.70 -8.88 1.89
C ALA A 110 8.76 -7.66 0.96
N SER A 111 8.18 -6.53 1.38
CA SER A 111 8.20 -5.28 0.62
C SER A 111 9.59 -4.65 0.56
N GLN A 112 10.37 -4.70 1.64
CA GLN A 112 11.77 -4.25 1.64
C GLN A 112 12.57 -5.00 0.57
N LYS A 113 12.46 -6.32 0.53
CA LYS A 113 13.14 -7.16 -0.48
C LYS A 113 12.63 -6.87 -1.89
N LEU A 114 11.31 -6.79 -2.08
CA LEU A 114 10.68 -6.60 -3.39
C LEU A 114 11.02 -5.25 -4.02
N LEU A 115 11.09 -4.20 -3.20
CA LEU A 115 11.26 -2.82 -3.64
C LEU A 115 12.68 -2.30 -3.44
N HIS A 116 13.63 -3.17 -3.05
CA HIS A 116 15.03 -2.82 -2.82
C HIS A 116 15.69 -2.07 -4.01
N ALA A 117 15.33 -2.44 -5.23
CA ALA A 117 15.88 -1.80 -6.44
C ALA A 117 15.63 -0.28 -6.50
N PHE A 118 14.68 0.25 -5.74
CA PHE A 118 14.44 1.70 -5.63
C PHE A 118 15.51 2.41 -4.78
N TRP A 119 16.15 1.69 -3.85
CA TRP A 119 17.24 2.19 -2.98
C TRP A 119 18.51 1.35 -3.13
N PRO A 120 19.21 1.39 -4.29
CA PRO A 120 20.31 0.47 -4.59
C PRO A 120 21.54 0.68 -3.69
N GLY A 121 21.61 1.79 -2.95
CA GLY A 121 22.69 2.08 -2.00
C GLY A 121 22.47 1.54 -0.58
N LEU A 122 21.31 0.92 -0.29
CA LEU A 122 20.97 0.40 1.02
C LEU A 122 21.01 -1.14 1.03
N LEU A 123 21.19 -1.74 2.20
CA LEU A 123 20.93 -3.18 2.38
C LEU A 123 19.40 -3.43 2.43
N GLU A 124 18.97 -4.66 2.13
CA GLU A 124 17.52 -5.00 2.14
C GLU A 124 16.82 -4.61 3.44
N ASN A 125 17.46 -4.82 4.59
CA ASN A 125 16.93 -4.50 5.91
C ASN A 125 17.00 -3.01 6.30
N GLU A 126 17.68 -2.20 5.49
CA GLU A 126 17.78 -0.74 5.66
C GLU A 126 16.75 0.01 4.80
N VAL A 127 16.11 -0.67 3.86
CA VAL A 127 15.07 -0.08 3.00
C VAL A 127 13.98 0.55 3.89
N PRO A 128 13.66 1.85 3.72
CA PRO A 128 12.81 2.60 4.65
C PRO A 128 11.32 2.28 4.48
N ILE A 129 10.97 1.00 4.56
CA ILE A 129 9.59 0.51 4.55
C ILE A 129 9.26 0.00 5.95
N ALA A 130 8.39 0.72 6.65
CA ALA A 130 7.91 0.36 7.97
C ALA A 130 6.84 -0.75 7.89
N ALA A 131 6.46 -1.29 9.03
CA ALA A 131 5.35 -2.24 9.13
C ALA A 131 4.29 -1.71 10.10
N VAL A 132 3.08 -1.53 9.62
CA VAL A 132 1.92 -1.15 10.43
C VAL A 132 0.86 -2.23 10.25
N THR A 133 0.60 -3.01 11.30
CA THR A 133 -0.41 -4.06 11.23
C THR A 133 -1.81 -3.46 11.17
N ASN A 134 -2.61 -3.94 10.21
CA ASN A 134 -3.99 -3.50 10.07
C ASN A 134 -4.80 -3.74 11.34
N GLY A 135 -5.63 -2.78 11.70
CA GLY A 135 -6.65 -2.96 12.72
C GLY A 135 -7.73 -3.94 12.26
N VAL A 136 -8.35 -4.64 13.22
CA VAL A 136 -9.47 -5.55 12.97
C VAL A 136 -10.66 -5.11 13.81
N HIS A 137 -11.79 -4.84 13.17
CA HIS A 137 -13.05 -4.60 13.87
C HIS A 137 -13.72 -5.94 14.19
N LEU A 138 -13.42 -6.50 15.36
CA LEU A 138 -13.80 -7.86 15.73
C LEU A 138 -15.33 -8.10 15.66
N ALA A 139 -16.14 -7.13 16.07
CA ALA A 139 -17.60 -7.27 16.02
C ALA A 139 -18.14 -7.50 14.59
N THR A 140 -17.50 -6.90 13.57
CA THR A 140 -17.87 -7.11 12.16
C THR A 140 -17.39 -8.46 11.62
N TRP A 141 -16.18 -8.88 12.02
CA TRP A 141 -15.51 -10.02 11.40
C TRP A 141 -15.70 -11.34 12.15
N THR A 142 -16.18 -11.29 13.42
CA THR A 142 -16.38 -12.50 14.20
C THR A 142 -17.81 -12.99 14.07
N HIS A 143 -17.98 -14.20 13.53
CA HIS A 143 -19.30 -14.83 13.41
C HIS A 143 -19.93 -15.06 14.79
N PRO A 144 -21.24 -14.86 14.97
CA PRO A 144 -21.93 -15.03 16.27
C PRO A 144 -21.69 -16.38 16.95
N GLY A 145 -21.52 -17.46 16.17
CA GLY A 145 -21.17 -18.78 16.69
C GLY A 145 -19.80 -18.80 17.40
N VAL A 146 -18.79 -18.08 16.83
CA VAL A 146 -17.47 -17.93 17.44
C VAL A 146 -17.54 -17.05 18.69
N THR A 147 -18.30 -15.96 18.63
CA THR A 147 -18.55 -15.10 19.80
C THR A 147 -19.11 -15.90 20.98
N ARG A 148 -20.12 -16.75 20.73
CA ARG A 148 -20.70 -17.64 21.77
C ARG A 148 -19.69 -18.63 22.37
N LEU A 149 -18.79 -19.17 21.55
CA LEU A 149 -17.75 -20.06 22.07
C LEU A 149 -16.72 -19.33 22.95
N LEU A 150 -16.42 -18.08 22.66
CA LEU A 150 -15.42 -17.29 23.40
C LEU A 150 -16.00 -16.64 24.65
N ARG A 151 -17.25 -16.20 24.63
CA ARG A 151 -17.88 -15.35 25.65
C ARG A 151 -19.26 -15.80 26.15
N GLY A 152 -19.79 -16.91 25.65
CA GLY A 152 -21.15 -17.31 25.97
C GLY A 152 -22.19 -16.38 25.31
N ASN A 153 -23.08 -15.78 26.11
CA ASN A 153 -24.16 -14.95 25.61
C ASN A 153 -23.83 -13.46 25.46
N ASP A 154 -22.59 -13.06 25.69
CA ASP A 154 -22.15 -11.69 25.45
C ASP A 154 -22.16 -11.35 23.95
N GLU A 155 -22.65 -10.17 23.57
CA GLU A 155 -22.86 -9.79 22.18
C GLU A 155 -21.58 -9.34 21.46
N THR A 156 -20.55 -8.90 22.22
CA THR A 156 -19.33 -8.31 21.62
C THR A 156 -18.07 -9.01 22.08
N VAL A 157 -17.31 -9.52 21.11
CA VAL A 157 -15.98 -10.10 21.35
C VAL A 157 -14.91 -9.02 21.44
N ARG A 158 -13.95 -9.19 22.35
CA ARG A 158 -12.80 -8.30 22.56
C ARG A 158 -11.49 -9.05 22.21
N PRO A 159 -10.39 -8.37 21.88
CA PRO A 159 -9.09 -9.03 21.61
C PRO A 159 -8.65 -9.99 22.70
N ALA A 160 -8.85 -9.62 23.98
CA ALA A 160 -8.49 -10.45 25.12
C ALA A 160 -9.24 -11.79 25.19
N ASP A 161 -10.44 -11.87 24.64
CA ASP A 161 -11.25 -13.09 24.68
C ASP A 161 -10.64 -14.21 23.84
N PHE A 162 -9.84 -13.86 22.80
CA PHE A 162 -9.10 -14.84 21.98
C PHE A 162 -7.99 -15.59 22.74
N ALA A 163 -7.53 -15.07 23.89
CA ALA A 163 -6.65 -15.82 24.76
C ALA A 163 -7.29 -17.12 25.30
N ASN A 164 -8.62 -17.19 25.30
CA ASN A 164 -9.36 -18.38 25.69
C ASN A 164 -9.61 -19.37 24.52
N ALA A 165 -9.25 -19.01 23.29
CA ALA A 165 -9.52 -19.87 22.12
C ALA A 165 -8.91 -21.27 22.25
N ALA A 166 -7.72 -21.38 22.86
CA ALA A 166 -7.06 -22.68 23.11
C ALA A 166 -7.81 -23.59 24.11
N LYS A 167 -8.75 -23.04 24.88
CA LYS A 167 -9.59 -23.79 25.85
C LYS A 167 -10.85 -24.33 25.23
N ILE A 168 -11.20 -23.90 24.01
CA ILE A 168 -12.41 -24.34 23.30
C ILE A 168 -12.17 -25.79 22.81
N PRO A 169 -13.07 -26.73 23.11
CA PRO A 169 -12.96 -28.08 22.56
C PRO A 169 -12.97 -28.07 21.02
N ALA A 170 -12.05 -28.78 20.42
CA ALA A 170 -11.91 -28.83 18.96
C ALA A 170 -13.22 -29.23 18.23
N PRO A 171 -14.05 -30.17 18.73
CA PRO A 171 -15.32 -30.51 18.11
C PRO A 171 -16.31 -29.35 18.08
N ASP A 172 -16.33 -28.48 19.10
CA ASP A 172 -17.22 -27.33 19.15
C ASP A 172 -16.80 -26.24 18.17
N LEU A 173 -15.49 -25.96 18.12
CA LEU A 173 -14.93 -25.04 17.12
C LEU A 173 -15.19 -25.54 15.70
N TRP A 174 -15.00 -26.84 15.46
CA TRP A 174 -15.25 -27.47 14.16
C TRP A 174 -16.70 -27.38 13.74
N ARG A 175 -17.64 -27.63 14.66
CA ARG A 175 -19.09 -27.50 14.40
C ARG A 175 -19.48 -26.09 13.97
N VAL A 176 -18.97 -25.05 14.66
CA VAL A 176 -19.20 -23.65 14.28
C VAL A 176 -18.59 -23.35 12.93
N HIS A 177 -17.35 -23.83 12.67
CA HIS A 177 -16.70 -23.62 11.39
C HIS A 177 -17.48 -24.26 10.23
N GLN A 178 -17.99 -25.48 10.39
CA GLN A 178 -18.83 -26.14 9.38
C GLN A 178 -20.14 -25.40 9.15
N GLY A 179 -20.78 -24.90 10.22
CA GLY A 179 -21.97 -24.07 10.11
C GLY A 179 -21.72 -22.77 9.32
N ASN A 180 -20.58 -22.13 9.55
CA ASN A 180 -20.19 -20.93 8.80
C ASN A 180 -19.95 -21.24 7.30
N LYS A 181 -19.33 -22.38 6.98
CA LYS A 181 -19.16 -22.80 5.57
C LYS A 181 -20.49 -23.03 4.87
N ALA A 182 -21.45 -23.65 5.56
CA ALA A 182 -22.78 -23.91 5.00
C ALA A 182 -23.58 -22.63 4.68
N LEU A 183 -23.24 -21.48 5.31
CA LEU A 183 -23.83 -20.18 4.99
C LEU A 183 -23.25 -19.51 3.74
N LEU A 184 -22.12 -20.01 3.22
CA LEU A 184 -21.47 -19.50 2.03
C LEU A 184 -21.89 -20.23 0.74
N LEU A 185 -22.61 -21.35 0.87
CA LEU A 185 -23.10 -22.19 -0.22
C LEU A 185 -24.61 -22.00 -0.45
#